data_3f0ba88dcbd8d1fbd9ba6f1aeabe3725
#
_entry.id   3f0ba88dcbd8d1fbd9ba6f1aeabe3725
#
_cell.length_a   1.000
_cell.length_b   1.000
_cell.length_c   1.000
_cell.angle_alpha   90.00
_cell.angle_beta   90.00
_cell.angle_gamma   90.00
#
_symmetry.space_group_name_H-M   'P 1'
#
loop_
_entity.id
_entity.type
_entity.pdbx_description
1 polymer ?
#
loop_
_entity_poly.entity_id
_entity_poly.type
_entity_poly.pdbx_seq_one_letter_code
_entity_poly.pdbx_strand_id
1 'polypeptide(L)'
;LHINDILSDESLRNRLFPCTTAGIYMAHGAVCPLSGPAEAAMAEYIHRGARGNQENEWSAEMAHRARRLGAQLLGAKESEIALLGPTSLGLSLVALGLEWQPGDEVVYYSEDYPANVYPWTGLRARGVEPRAIRTFYPGVVTWEKIEPLLTERTRLVSLATCNFLSGYRPDIEDIGRRLHEREILFNVDGIQTLGAFPINVEHIDFLSADSHKWLLGPATAGLFYVSERMQQVLSPALLGSWNVVSPQFVAQDTIELEAGGRRYEPGMLNLPGISGMAASLELLLDIGIEAIAARLLKLRRHLLDRLEDKGYISYLDDWEHSDAASDRHRSGIVTVFHKQHDIEAAAATLMREGIAVSLRRNRSGLAMIRFSPHFYIREDEIDHAADLLP
;
A
#
# COMPACT_ATOMS: atom_id res chain seq x y z
N LEU A 1 3.25 1.16 22.80
CA LEU A 1 4.71 1.22 22.55
C LEU A 1 5.12 2.60 22.06
N HIS A 2 6.28 3.13 22.54
CA HIS A 2 6.82 4.38 22.01
C HIS A 2 8.01 4.11 21.09
N ILE A 3 8.12 4.87 19.99
CA ILE A 3 9.23 4.72 19.04
C ILE A 3 10.58 4.92 19.71
N ASN A 4 10.71 5.89 20.64
CA ASN A 4 11.95 6.12 21.36
C ASN A 4 12.40 4.93 22.22
N ASP A 5 11.46 4.21 22.83
CA ASP A 5 11.78 3.00 23.62
C ASP A 5 12.32 1.90 22.70
N ILE A 6 11.72 1.73 21.52
CA ILE A 6 12.17 0.78 20.50
C ILE A 6 13.59 1.12 20.04
N LEU A 7 13.87 2.40 19.78
CA LEU A 7 15.16 2.83 19.23
C LEU A 7 16.28 2.80 20.28
N SER A 8 15.97 2.96 21.58
CA SER A 8 16.95 2.97 22.66
C SER A 8 17.22 1.58 23.25
N ASP A 9 16.31 0.63 23.10
CA ASP A 9 16.47 -0.77 23.54
C ASP A 9 16.72 -1.68 22.34
N GLU A 10 17.99 -2.01 22.11
CA GLU A 10 18.41 -2.89 21.00
C GLU A 10 17.75 -4.27 21.07
N SER A 11 17.57 -4.84 22.28
CA SER A 11 16.92 -6.15 22.44
C SER A 11 15.45 -6.09 22.06
N LEU A 12 14.74 -5.02 22.42
CA LEU A 12 13.36 -4.80 22.02
C LEU A 12 13.25 -4.61 20.51
N ARG A 13 14.12 -3.76 19.93
CA ARG A 13 14.16 -3.49 18.49
C ARG A 13 14.41 -4.77 17.68
N ASN A 14 15.39 -5.57 18.06
CA ASN A 14 15.72 -6.83 17.39
C ASN A 14 14.60 -7.86 17.53
N ARG A 15 13.89 -7.89 18.64
CA ARG A 15 12.73 -8.78 18.82
C ARG A 15 11.53 -8.35 17.96
N LEU A 16 11.28 -7.04 17.85
CA LEU A 16 10.17 -6.53 17.03
C LEU A 16 10.49 -6.54 15.54
N PHE A 17 11.75 -6.34 15.18
CA PHE A 17 12.22 -6.26 13.79
C PHE A 17 13.48 -7.11 13.60
N PRO A 18 13.35 -8.44 13.47
CA PRO A 18 14.48 -9.37 13.40
C PRO A 18 15.49 -9.06 12.29
N CYS A 19 15.05 -8.42 11.21
CA CYS A 19 15.94 -8.01 10.11
C CYS A 19 17.08 -7.07 10.54
N THR A 20 16.93 -6.36 11.68
CA THR A 20 17.96 -5.47 12.22
C THR A 20 19.21 -6.21 12.71
N THR A 21 19.11 -7.51 12.95
CA THR A 21 20.25 -8.37 13.29
C THR A 21 21.05 -8.82 12.06
N ALA A 22 20.46 -8.69 10.87
CA ALA A 22 21.07 -9.14 9.60
C ALA A 22 21.65 -7.99 8.76
N GLY A 23 21.24 -6.75 9.02
CA GLY A 23 21.68 -5.57 8.29
C GLY A 23 20.70 -4.40 8.39
N ILE A 24 20.89 -3.41 7.53
CA ILE A 24 20.07 -2.21 7.48
C ILE A 24 19.07 -2.36 6.34
N TYR A 25 17.76 -2.31 6.64
CA TYR A 25 16.72 -2.52 5.63
C TYR A 25 16.01 -1.22 5.26
N MET A 26 16.31 -0.67 4.10
CA MET A 26 15.70 0.57 3.56
C MET A 26 14.95 0.33 2.24
N ALA A 27 14.27 -0.83 2.10
CA ALA A 27 13.56 -1.19 0.87
C ALA A 27 12.07 -1.51 1.08
N HIS A 28 11.42 -0.96 2.13
CA HIS A 28 10.03 -1.26 2.50
C HIS A 28 9.02 -0.91 1.38
N GLY A 29 9.31 0.09 0.56
CA GLY A 29 8.48 0.39 -0.61
C GLY A 29 8.48 -0.72 -1.68
N ALA A 30 9.36 -1.73 -1.57
CA ALA A 30 9.36 -2.94 -2.41
C ALA A 30 8.62 -4.10 -1.73
N VAL A 31 9.29 -4.86 -0.89
CA VAL A 31 8.73 -5.91 -0.03
C VAL A 31 9.41 -5.80 1.32
N CYS A 32 8.65 -5.74 2.41
CA CYS A 32 9.22 -5.63 3.75
C CYS A 32 9.69 -6.98 4.32
N PRO A 33 10.64 -6.98 5.26
CA PRO A 33 10.81 -8.09 6.19
C PRO A 33 9.58 -8.22 7.09
N LEU A 34 9.31 -9.44 7.56
CA LEU A 34 8.26 -9.64 8.56
C LEU A 34 8.65 -8.99 9.90
N SER A 35 7.67 -8.41 10.59
CA SER A 35 7.83 -8.07 12.00
C SER A 35 7.91 -9.32 12.86
N GLY A 36 8.58 -9.27 14.02
CA GLY A 36 8.66 -10.40 14.94
C GLY A 36 7.28 -10.89 15.41
N PRO A 37 6.32 -10.01 15.76
CA PRO A 37 4.95 -10.43 16.03
C PRO A 37 4.26 -11.16 14.86
N ALA A 38 4.49 -10.73 13.61
CA ALA A 38 3.95 -11.41 12.44
C ALA A 38 4.54 -12.81 12.26
N GLU A 39 5.86 -12.93 12.37
CA GLU A 39 6.56 -14.21 12.33
C GLU A 39 6.02 -15.19 13.39
N ALA A 40 5.92 -14.74 14.64
CA ALA A 40 5.42 -15.55 15.75
C ALA A 40 3.97 -16.01 15.54
N ALA A 41 3.09 -15.12 15.06
CA ALA A 41 1.68 -15.46 14.81
C ALA A 41 1.54 -16.46 13.67
N MET A 42 2.31 -16.34 12.60
CA MET A 42 2.34 -17.29 11.49
C MET A 42 2.89 -18.66 11.94
N ALA A 43 3.96 -18.69 12.72
CA ALA A 43 4.53 -19.92 13.27
C ALA A 43 3.52 -20.64 14.17
N GLU A 44 2.81 -19.93 15.03
CA GLU A 44 1.75 -20.49 15.88
C GLU A 44 0.59 -21.07 15.05
N TYR A 45 0.16 -20.34 13.99
CA TYR A 45 -0.85 -20.87 13.08
C TYR A 45 -0.41 -22.20 12.46
N ILE A 46 0.81 -22.27 11.93
CA ILE A 46 1.36 -23.48 11.30
C ILE A 46 1.44 -24.62 12.32
N HIS A 47 1.89 -24.32 13.55
CA HIS A 47 2.00 -25.29 14.63
C HIS A 47 0.64 -25.91 15.01
N ARG A 48 -0.40 -25.08 15.11
CA ARG A 48 -1.78 -25.55 15.39
C ARG A 48 -2.37 -26.35 14.24
N GLY A 49 -2.22 -25.84 13.00
CA GLY A 49 -2.72 -26.49 11.80
C GLY A 49 -2.09 -27.85 11.52
N ALA A 50 -0.81 -28.05 11.92
CA ALA A 50 -0.13 -29.32 11.80
C ALA A 50 -0.62 -30.38 12.81
N ARG A 51 -1.33 -29.98 13.87
CA ARG A 51 -1.86 -30.87 14.93
C ARG A 51 -3.38 -31.02 14.91
N GLY A 52 -4.06 -30.30 14.04
CA GLY A 52 -5.50 -30.30 13.94
C GLY A 52 -5.99 -29.79 12.59
N ASN A 53 -7.23 -29.31 12.55
CA ASN A 53 -7.81 -28.71 11.35
C ASN A 53 -7.29 -27.27 11.19
N GLN A 54 -6.95 -26.89 9.96
CA GLN A 54 -6.51 -25.52 9.63
C GLN A 54 -7.65 -24.49 9.74
N GLU A 55 -8.90 -24.96 9.57
CA GLU A 55 -10.11 -24.15 9.67
C GLU A 55 -10.96 -24.61 10.85
N ASN A 56 -11.15 -23.74 11.84
CA ASN A 56 -11.97 -23.99 13.03
C ASN A 56 -12.36 -22.65 13.70
N GLU A 57 -12.97 -22.68 14.87
CA GLU A 57 -13.44 -21.49 15.58
C GLU A 57 -12.34 -20.45 15.83
N TRP A 58 -11.12 -20.88 16.19
CA TRP A 58 -10.02 -19.95 16.45
C TRP A 58 -9.52 -19.26 15.16
N SER A 59 -9.58 -19.91 14.01
CA SER A 59 -9.21 -19.30 12.73
C SER A 59 -10.26 -18.30 12.26
N ALA A 60 -11.54 -18.55 12.53
CA ALA A 60 -12.62 -17.61 12.29
C ALA A 60 -12.46 -16.34 13.14
N GLU A 61 -12.18 -16.48 14.45
CA GLU A 61 -11.92 -15.32 15.33
C GLU A 61 -10.68 -14.53 14.90
N MET A 62 -9.65 -15.20 14.44
CA MET A 62 -8.46 -14.54 13.88
C MET A 62 -8.80 -13.70 12.63
N ALA A 63 -9.63 -14.21 11.73
CA ALA A 63 -10.10 -13.46 10.56
C ALA A 63 -10.96 -12.24 10.97
N HIS A 64 -11.87 -12.41 11.95
CA HIS A 64 -12.62 -11.29 12.52
C HIS A 64 -11.69 -10.23 13.14
N ARG A 65 -10.68 -10.67 13.92
CA ARG A 65 -9.69 -9.76 14.49
C ARG A 65 -8.96 -8.96 13.40
N ALA A 66 -8.55 -9.60 12.32
CA ALA A 66 -7.89 -8.93 11.20
C ALA A 66 -8.79 -7.86 10.56
N ARG A 67 -10.09 -8.14 10.36
CA ARG A 67 -11.07 -7.15 9.86
C ARG A 67 -11.24 -5.98 10.82
N ARG A 68 -11.40 -6.23 12.12
CA ARG A 68 -11.52 -5.17 13.14
C ARG A 68 -10.31 -4.24 13.16
N LEU A 69 -9.10 -4.81 13.12
CA LEU A 69 -7.86 -4.03 13.09
C LEU A 69 -7.72 -3.24 11.78
N GLY A 70 -8.08 -3.85 10.64
CA GLY A 70 -8.13 -3.16 9.35
C GLY A 70 -9.15 -2.02 9.33
N ALA A 71 -10.33 -2.23 9.88
CA ALA A 71 -11.36 -1.22 10.04
C ALA A 71 -10.89 -0.06 10.94
N GLN A 72 -10.25 -0.38 12.07
CA GLN A 72 -9.67 0.63 12.96
C GLN A 72 -8.59 1.46 12.26
N LEU A 73 -7.70 0.83 11.47
CA LEU A 73 -6.65 1.51 10.72
C LEU A 73 -7.21 2.49 9.69
N LEU A 74 -8.34 2.15 9.06
CA LEU A 74 -8.97 2.92 7.99
C LEU A 74 -10.05 3.90 8.49
N GLY A 75 -10.44 3.84 9.76
CA GLY A 75 -11.61 4.56 10.26
C GLY A 75 -12.93 4.07 9.64
N ALA A 76 -12.98 2.79 9.26
CA ALA A 76 -14.09 2.13 8.57
C ALA A 76 -14.89 1.22 9.51
N LYS A 77 -16.00 0.63 9.00
CA LYS A 77 -16.72 -0.45 9.67
C LYS A 77 -16.08 -1.81 9.32
N GLU A 78 -16.16 -2.77 10.24
CA GLU A 78 -15.69 -4.14 9.99
C GLU A 78 -16.38 -4.77 8.76
N SER A 79 -17.66 -4.46 8.56
CA SER A 79 -18.44 -4.91 7.41
C SER A 79 -17.99 -4.36 6.05
N GLU A 80 -17.12 -3.34 6.04
CA GLU A 80 -16.58 -2.75 4.83
C GLU A 80 -15.22 -3.36 4.43
N ILE A 81 -14.69 -4.29 5.24
CA ILE A 81 -13.37 -4.90 5.03
C ILE A 81 -13.52 -6.34 4.53
N ALA A 82 -12.89 -6.62 3.39
CA ALA A 82 -12.59 -7.96 2.91
C ALA A 82 -11.10 -8.27 3.10
N LEU A 83 -10.78 -9.52 3.39
CA LEU A 83 -9.40 -10.00 3.55
C LEU A 83 -8.92 -10.58 2.22
N LEU A 84 -8.28 -9.78 1.42
CA LEU A 84 -7.78 -10.12 0.09
C LEU A 84 -6.32 -9.71 -0.08
N GLY A 85 -5.60 -10.49 -0.79
CA GLY A 85 -4.28 -10.14 -1.31
C GLY A 85 -4.02 -10.86 -2.64
N PRO A 86 -3.17 -10.34 -3.47
CA PRO A 86 -2.42 -9.06 -3.43
C PRO A 86 -3.25 -7.81 -3.79
N THR A 87 -2.71 -6.60 -3.61
CA THR A 87 -3.36 -5.31 -3.99
C THR A 87 -3.93 -5.34 -5.41
N SER A 88 -3.20 -5.89 -6.36
CA SER A 88 -3.63 -6.01 -7.75
C SER A 88 -4.93 -6.81 -7.93
N LEU A 89 -5.24 -7.75 -7.03
CA LEU A 89 -6.50 -8.48 -7.05
C LEU A 89 -7.67 -7.54 -6.72
N GLY A 90 -7.57 -6.75 -5.63
CA GLY A 90 -8.63 -5.80 -5.27
C GLY A 90 -8.87 -4.76 -6.35
N LEU A 91 -7.80 -4.17 -6.93
CA LEU A 91 -7.92 -3.22 -8.05
C LEU A 91 -8.61 -3.86 -9.26
N SER A 92 -8.26 -5.11 -9.58
CA SER A 92 -8.88 -5.86 -10.67
C SER A 92 -10.34 -6.21 -10.39
N LEU A 93 -10.69 -6.53 -9.13
CA LEU A 93 -12.09 -6.80 -8.74
C LEU A 93 -12.97 -5.57 -8.94
N VAL A 94 -12.46 -4.36 -8.66
CA VAL A 94 -13.19 -3.12 -8.96
C VAL A 94 -13.40 -2.95 -10.46
N ALA A 95 -12.34 -3.12 -11.26
CA ALA A 95 -12.44 -3.00 -12.72
C ALA A 95 -13.41 -4.02 -13.35
N LEU A 96 -13.45 -5.24 -12.82
CA LEU A 96 -14.26 -6.34 -13.35
C LEU A 96 -15.68 -6.34 -12.82
N GLY A 97 -15.90 -5.91 -11.57
CA GLY A 97 -17.18 -5.99 -10.86
C GLY A 97 -18.11 -4.80 -11.06
N LEU A 98 -17.60 -3.66 -11.53
CA LEU A 98 -18.45 -2.53 -11.92
C LEU A 98 -19.13 -2.80 -13.25
N GLU A 99 -20.39 -2.38 -13.36
CA GLU A 99 -21.13 -2.37 -14.63
C GLU A 99 -20.68 -1.18 -15.48
N TRP A 100 -20.00 -1.48 -16.57
CA TRP A 100 -19.51 -0.50 -17.53
C TRP A 100 -20.42 -0.43 -18.75
N GLN A 101 -20.66 0.79 -19.23
CA GLN A 101 -21.31 1.03 -20.50
C GLN A 101 -20.28 1.44 -21.56
N PRO A 102 -20.49 1.10 -22.85
CA PRO A 102 -19.65 1.62 -23.92
C PRO A 102 -19.59 3.14 -23.92
N GLY A 103 -18.37 3.69 -23.87
CA GLY A 103 -18.15 5.13 -23.78
C GLY A 103 -18.01 5.67 -22.36
N ASP A 104 -18.20 4.85 -21.31
CA ASP A 104 -17.79 5.22 -19.94
C ASP A 104 -16.30 5.51 -19.91
N GLU A 105 -15.88 6.41 -19.01
CA GLU A 105 -14.48 6.80 -18.87
C GLU A 105 -13.93 6.45 -17.50
N VAL A 106 -12.67 6.03 -17.46
CA VAL A 106 -11.88 5.87 -16.22
C VAL A 106 -10.63 6.73 -16.28
N VAL A 107 -10.45 7.60 -15.29
CA VAL A 107 -9.27 8.47 -15.18
C VAL A 107 -8.25 7.80 -14.26
N TYR A 108 -7.01 7.71 -14.72
CA TYR A 108 -5.92 7.04 -13.98
C TYR A 108 -4.57 7.71 -14.26
N TYR A 109 -3.59 7.53 -13.36
CA TYR A 109 -2.25 8.01 -13.61
C TYR A 109 -1.43 7.02 -14.45
N SER A 110 -0.94 7.45 -15.62
CA SER A 110 -0.32 6.55 -16.60
C SER A 110 1.07 6.03 -16.21
N GLU A 111 1.73 6.69 -15.26
CA GLU A 111 3.06 6.30 -14.76
C GLU A 111 3.00 5.80 -13.32
N ASP A 112 1.84 5.28 -12.92
CA ASP A 112 1.69 4.57 -11.66
C ASP A 112 2.26 3.14 -11.75
N TYR A 113 2.28 2.45 -10.61
CA TYR A 113 2.64 1.04 -10.58
C TYR A 113 1.71 0.23 -11.49
N PRO A 114 2.21 -0.75 -12.26
CA PRO A 114 1.43 -1.48 -13.25
C PRO A 114 0.10 -2.06 -12.75
N ALA A 115 0.03 -2.46 -11.47
CA ALA A 115 -1.20 -2.95 -10.86
C ALA A 115 -2.34 -1.92 -10.85
N ASN A 116 -2.02 -0.61 -10.81
CA ASN A 116 -2.99 0.48 -10.88
C ASN A 116 -3.06 1.14 -12.28
N VAL A 117 -2.60 0.45 -13.31
CA VAL A 117 -2.67 0.89 -14.72
C VAL A 117 -3.40 -0.15 -15.57
N TYR A 118 -2.96 -1.41 -15.52
CA TYR A 118 -3.46 -2.45 -16.42
C TYR A 118 -4.95 -2.81 -16.25
N PRO A 119 -5.52 -2.85 -15.04
CA PRO A 119 -6.97 -3.09 -14.92
C PRO A 119 -7.79 -2.07 -15.69
N TRP A 120 -7.41 -0.80 -15.65
CA TRP A 120 -8.12 0.29 -16.30
C TRP A 120 -7.92 0.28 -17.81
N THR A 121 -6.69 0.11 -18.29
CA THR A 121 -6.40 0.03 -19.73
C THR A 121 -7.00 -1.21 -20.38
N GLY A 122 -7.15 -2.30 -19.64
CA GLY A 122 -7.82 -3.53 -20.05
C GLY A 122 -9.31 -3.35 -20.34
N LEU A 123 -9.96 -2.37 -19.73
CA LEU A 123 -11.39 -2.08 -19.95
C LEU A 123 -11.71 -1.60 -21.36
N ARG A 124 -10.72 -1.21 -22.17
CA ARG A 124 -10.93 -0.92 -23.61
C ARG A 124 -11.65 -2.05 -24.35
N ALA A 125 -11.39 -3.29 -23.97
CA ALA A 125 -12.05 -4.45 -24.55
C ALA A 125 -13.57 -4.48 -24.28
N ARG A 126 -14.04 -3.69 -23.29
CA ARG A 126 -15.46 -3.51 -22.94
C ARG A 126 -16.03 -2.18 -23.43
N GLY A 127 -15.29 -1.43 -24.27
CA GLY A 127 -15.71 -0.13 -24.79
C GLY A 127 -15.53 1.04 -23.81
N VAL A 128 -14.83 0.85 -22.70
CA VAL A 128 -14.50 1.93 -21.76
C VAL A 128 -13.27 2.69 -22.22
N GLU A 129 -13.26 4.01 -22.05
CA GLU A 129 -12.17 4.90 -22.46
C GLU A 129 -11.26 5.27 -21.27
N PRO A 130 -10.07 4.66 -21.15
CA PRO A 130 -9.10 5.03 -20.12
C PRO A 130 -8.45 6.36 -20.45
N ARG A 131 -8.63 7.35 -19.59
CA ARG A 131 -8.07 8.71 -19.71
C ARG A 131 -6.88 8.88 -18.77
N ALA A 132 -5.70 9.07 -19.38
CA ALA A 132 -4.46 9.10 -18.64
C ALA A 132 -4.14 10.50 -18.11
N ILE A 133 -3.96 10.64 -16.79
CA ILE A 133 -3.33 11.80 -16.17
C ILE A 133 -1.85 11.79 -16.57
N ARG A 134 -1.35 12.95 -17.00
CA ARG A 134 0.05 13.19 -17.32
C ARG A 134 0.56 14.34 -16.49
N THR A 135 1.74 14.16 -15.89
CA THR A 135 2.37 15.17 -15.03
C THR A 135 3.74 15.54 -15.57
N PHE A 136 4.17 16.78 -15.30
CA PHE A 136 5.54 17.20 -15.60
C PHE A 136 6.51 16.59 -14.59
N TYR A 137 6.22 16.73 -13.30
CA TYR A 137 6.96 16.06 -12.23
C TYR A 137 6.39 14.67 -11.99
N PRO A 138 7.21 13.61 -12.01
CA PRO A 138 6.74 12.24 -11.91
C PRO A 138 5.93 11.98 -10.63
N GLY A 139 4.69 11.56 -10.78
CA GLY A 139 3.79 11.24 -9.66
C GLY A 139 3.12 12.43 -9.00
N VAL A 140 3.43 13.69 -9.38
CA VAL A 140 2.80 14.90 -8.83
C VAL A 140 1.41 15.07 -9.44
N VAL A 141 0.47 14.25 -8.93
CA VAL A 141 -0.93 14.28 -9.34
C VAL A 141 -1.68 15.24 -8.42
N THR A 142 -2.21 16.33 -8.99
CA THR A 142 -3.01 17.33 -8.29
C THR A 142 -4.41 17.41 -8.90
N TRP A 143 -5.35 18.08 -8.22
CA TRP A 143 -6.69 18.28 -8.74
C TRP A 143 -6.71 18.96 -10.12
N GLU A 144 -5.85 19.97 -10.33
CA GLU A 144 -5.73 20.72 -11.58
C GLU A 144 -5.28 19.84 -12.77
N LYS A 145 -4.70 18.67 -12.49
CA LYS A 145 -4.35 17.66 -13.50
C LYS A 145 -5.48 16.65 -13.76
N ILE A 146 -6.37 16.49 -12.79
CA ILE A 146 -7.51 15.57 -12.86
C ILE A 146 -8.71 16.26 -13.50
N GLU A 147 -9.10 17.43 -12.99
CA GLU A 147 -10.34 18.13 -13.35
C GLU A 147 -10.54 18.31 -14.87
N PRO A 148 -9.53 18.70 -15.67
CA PRO A 148 -9.70 18.86 -17.13
C PRO A 148 -9.97 17.55 -17.88
N LEU A 149 -9.76 16.40 -17.22
CA LEU A 149 -10.01 15.08 -17.78
C LEU A 149 -11.42 14.55 -17.46
N LEU A 150 -12.12 15.18 -16.52
CA LEU A 150 -13.46 14.77 -16.12
C LEU A 150 -14.50 15.23 -17.11
N THR A 151 -15.42 14.32 -17.48
CA THR A 151 -16.59 14.59 -18.31
C THR A 151 -17.83 13.95 -17.68
N GLU A 152 -19.00 14.16 -18.28
CA GLU A 152 -20.27 13.51 -17.87
C GLU A 152 -20.21 11.96 -18.01
N ARG A 153 -19.22 11.42 -18.72
CA ARG A 153 -18.98 9.97 -18.87
C ARG A 153 -17.99 9.41 -17.90
N THR A 154 -17.31 10.25 -17.10
CA THR A 154 -16.32 9.78 -16.15
C THR A 154 -17.02 9.06 -15.00
N ARG A 155 -16.80 7.74 -14.92
CA ARG A 155 -17.39 6.87 -13.91
C ARG A 155 -16.48 6.68 -12.69
N LEU A 156 -15.16 6.68 -12.89
CA LEU A 156 -14.21 6.36 -11.85
C LEU A 156 -12.89 7.10 -12.06
N VAL A 157 -12.30 7.51 -10.94
CA VAL A 157 -10.90 7.93 -10.87
C VAL A 157 -10.15 6.91 -10.02
N SER A 158 -8.95 6.47 -10.47
CA SER A 158 -8.10 5.56 -9.72
C SER A 158 -6.72 6.16 -9.52
N LEU A 159 -6.29 6.26 -8.24
CA LEU A 159 -5.00 6.82 -7.84
C LEU A 159 -4.34 5.96 -6.76
N ALA A 160 -3.00 6.02 -6.71
CA ALA A 160 -2.28 5.55 -5.53
C ALA A 160 -2.19 6.66 -4.47
N THR A 161 -2.21 6.28 -3.20
CA THR A 161 -1.98 7.21 -2.08
C THR A 161 -0.58 7.80 -2.08
N CYS A 162 0.37 7.13 -2.76
CA CYS A 162 1.73 7.60 -2.93
C CYS A 162 2.33 6.96 -4.18
N ASN A 163 2.96 7.75 -5.01
CA ASN A 163 3.69 7.23 -6.17
C ASN A 163 4.86 6.36 -5.73
N PHE A 164 4.92 5.15 -6.23
CA PHE A 164 5.88 4.12 -5.82
C PHE A 164 7.35 4.48 -6.14
N LEU A 165 7.56 5.38 -7.09
CA LEU A 165 8.89 5.78 -7.55
C LEU A 165 9.33 7.11 -6.94
N SER A 166 8.53 8.16 -7.09
CA SER A 166 8.89 9.50 -6.61
C SER A 166 8.63 9.71 -5.12
N GLY A 167 7.72 8.95 -4.51
CA GLY A 167 7.32 9.17 -3.12
C GLY A 167 6.35 10.33 -2.92
N TYR A 168 5.83 10.93 -3.98
CA TYR A 168 4.81 11.97 -3.88
C TYR A 168 3.46 11.39 -3.42
N ARG A 169 2.83 12.07 -2.45
CA ARG A 169 1.50 11.75 -1.94
C ARG A 169 0.48 12.75 -2.47
N PRO A 170 -0.44 12.35 -3.38
CA PRO A 170 -1.59 13.18 -3.75
C PRO A 170 -2.47 13.49 -2.54
N ASP A 171 -3.20 14.60 -2.60
CA ASP A 171 -4.20 14.95 -1.61
C ASP A 171 -5.47 14.12 -1.80
N ILE A 172 -5.42 12.86 -1.34
CA ILE A 172 -6.51 11.90 -1.52
C ILE A 172 -7.82 12.38 -0.87
N GLU A 173 -7.75 13.11 0.25
CA GLU A 173 -8.94 13.62 0.94
C GLU A 173 -9.64 14.72 0.12
N ASP A 174 -8.90 15.75 -0.35
CA ASP A 174 -9.48 16.82 -1.17
C ASP A 174 -9.96 16.29 -2.53
N ILE A 175 -9.16 15.43 -3.16
CA ILE A 175 -9.54 14.78 -4.43
C ILE A 175 -10.81 13.95 -4.25
N GLY A 176 -10.87 13.10 -3.22
CA GLY A 176 -12.03 12.26 -2.94
C GLY A 176 -13.28 13.07 -2.67
N ARG A 177 -13.21 14.13 -1.85
CA ARG A 177 -14.32 15.04 -1.60
C ARG A 177 -14.85 15.66 -2.89
N ARG A 178 -13.98 16.18 -3.76
CA ARG A 178 -14.35 16.82 -5.04
C ARG A 178 -14.94 15.83 -6.04
N LEU A 179 -14.48 14.58 -6.05
CA LEU A 179 -15.05 13.50 -6.88
C LEU A 179 -16.43 13.10 -6.36
N HIS A 180 -16.58 12.97 -5.04
CA HIS A 180 -17.86 12.67 -4.40
C HIS A 180 -18.93 13.73 -4.70
N GLU A 181 -18.58 15.03 -4.65
CA GLU A 181 -19.45 16.14 -5.05
C GLU A 181 -19.93 16.05 -6.50
N ARG A 182 -19.22 15.30 -7.35
CA ARG A 182 -19.53 15.08 -8.78
C ARG A 182 -20.10 13.68 -9.06
N GLU A 183 -20.39 12.91 -8.01
CA GLU A 183 -20.88 11.53 -8.12
C GLU A 183 -19.92 10.59 -8.93
N ILE A 184 -18.64 10.89 -8.94
CA ILE A 184 -17.58 10.09 -9.57
C ILE A 184 -16.98 9.15 -8.53
N LEU A 185 -16.90 7.86 -8.85
CA LEU A 185 -16.32 6.84 -7.97
C LEU A 185 -14.82 7.03 -7.78
N PHE A 186 -14.33 6.77 -6.57
CA PHE A 186 -12.93 6.88 -6.25
C PHE A 186 -12.34 5.57 -5.75
N ASN A 187 -11.40 5.02 -6.52
CA ASN A 187 -10.63 3.84 -6.18
C ASN A 187 -9.20 4.19 -5.82
N VAL A 188 -8.69 3.61 -4.74
CA VAL A 188 -7.40 3.98 -4.16
C VAL A 188 -6.50 2.75 -3.97
N ASP A 189 -5.29 2.83 -4.51
CA ASP A 189 -4.19 1.92 -4.16
C ASP A 189 -3.48 2.46 -2.92
N GLY A 190 -3.71 1.82 -1.77
CA GLY A 190 -3.18 2.24 -0.47
C GLY A 190 -1.81 1.66 -0.11
N ILE A 191 -1.23 0.81 -0.96
CA ILE A 191 -0.08 -0.05 -0.56
C ILE A 191 1.19 0.72 -0.17
N GLN A 192 1.36 1.98 -0.62
CA GLN A 192 2.56 2.76 -0.31
C GLN A 192 2.42 3.67 0.92
N THR A 193 1.26 3.69 1.57
CA THR A 193 1.06 4.53 2.76
C THR A 193 0.35 3.84 3.90
N LEU A 194 -0.44 2.79 3.63
CA LEU A 194 -1.19 2.12 4.68
C LEU A 194 -0.23 1.48 5.70
N GLY A 195 -0.36 1.87 6.98
CA GLY A 195 0.57 1.54 8.06
C GLY A 195 1.72 2.55 8.28
N ALA A 196 1.95 3.46 7.32
CA ALA A 196 2.98 4.49 7.39
C ALA A 196 2.43 5.90 7.60
N PHE A 197 1.23 6.19 7.07
CA PHE A 197 0.57 7.48 7.16
C PHE A 197 -0.92 7.30 7.44
N PRO A 198 -1.56 8.21 8.19
CA PRO A 198 -3.00 8.21 8.36
C PRO A 198 -3.72 8.31 7.03
N ILE A 199 -4.86 7.67 6.93
CA ILE A 199 -5.78 7.76 5.81
C ILE A 199 -7.20 7.89 6.33
N ASN A 200 -8.01 8.75 5.69
CA ASN A 200 -9.44 8.86 5.90
C ASN A 200 -10.17 8.32 4.68
N VAL A 201 -11.06 7.34 4.87
CA VAL A 201 -11.80 6.70 3.77
C VAL A 201 -13.19 7.31 3.53
N GLU A 202 -13.56 8.41 4.18
CA GLU A 202 -14.89 9.04 4.10
C GLU A 202 -15.34 9.29 2.65
N HIS A 203 -14.42 9.69 1.77
CA HIS A 203 -14.69 9.97 0.37
C HIS A 203 -14.02 8.99 -0.59
N ILE A 204 -13.69 7.79 -0.09
CA ILE A 204 -13.13 6.69 -0.88
C ILE A 204 -14.20 5.61 -1.03
N ASP A 205 -14.38 5.09 -2.25
CA ASP A 205 -15.31 4.01 -2.53
C ASP A 205 -14.67 2.64 -2.37
N PHE A 206 -13.43 2.51 -2.86
CA PHE A 206 -12.66 1.29 -2.86
C PHE A 206 -11.21 1.59 -2.48
N LEU A 207 -10.63 0.74 -1.62
CA LEU A 207 -9.21 0.81 -1.31
C LEU A 207 -8.63 -0.60 -1.24
N SER A 208 -7.45 -0.77 -1.84
CA SER A 208 -6.72 -2.04 -1.80
C SER A 208 -5.31 -1.84 -1.26
N ALA A 209 -4.87 -2.69 -0.32
CA ALA A 209 -3.49 -2.72 0.14
C ALA A 209 -3.11 -4.11 0.67
N ASP A 210 -2.06 -4.70 0.12
CA ASP A 210 -1.43 -5.90 0.67
C ASP A 210 -0.49 -5.53 1.84
N SER A 211 -0.22 -6.46 2.75
CA SER A 211 0.55 -6.15 3.96
C SER A 211 2.08 -6.20 3.80
N HIS A 212 2.59 -6.65 2.66
CA HIS A 212 4.02 -6.89 2.43
C HIS A 212 4.91 -5.64 2.24
N LYS A 213 4.43 -4.45 2.61
CA LYS A 213 5.23 -3.20 2.55
C LYS A 213 5.21 -2.48 3.89
N TRP A 214 4.48 -1.38 3.97
CA TRP A 214 4.44 -0.51 5.15
C TRP A 214 3.61 -1.08 6.31
N LEU A 215 2.78 -2.09 6.05
CA LEU A 215 2.08 -2.84 7.09
C LEU A 215 2.97 -3.88 7.79
N LEU A 216 4.22 -4.12 7.35
CA LEU A 216 5.18 -5.05 7.95
C LEU A 216 4.67 -6.48 8.10
N GLY A 217 3.72 -6.86 7.27
CA GLY A 217 3.07 -8.17 7.26
C GLY A 217 3.49 -9.04 6.06
N PRO A 218 2.94 -10.24 5.96
CA PRO A 218 3.26 -11.19 4.90
C PRO A 218 2.65 -10.81 3.55
N ALA A 219 3.23 -11.28 2.47
CA ALA A 219 2.70 -11.16 1.12
C ALA A 219 1.38 -11.95 0.98
N THR A 220 0.51 -11.48 0.09
CA THR A 220 -0.80 -12.09 -0.23
C THR A 220 -1.80 -12.16 0.93
N ALA A 221 -1.60 -11.34 1.94
CA ALA A 221 -2.58 -11.06 2.98
C ALA A 221 -2.78 -9.54 3.03
N GLY A 222 -3.95 -9.05 2.71
CA GLY A 222 -4.21 -7.63 2.59
C GLY A 222 -5.65 -7.26 2.91
N LEU A 223 -5.91 -5.97 2.83
CA LEU A 223 -7.20 -5.36 3.08
C LEU A 223 -7.79 -4.86 1.76
N PHE A 224 -9.05 -5.20 1.53
CA PHE A 224 -9.86 -4.62 0.48
C PHE A 224 -11.06 -3.95 1.14
N TYR A 225 -11.05 -2.63 1.14
CA TYR A 225 -12.15 -1.80 1.62
C TYR A 225 -13.14 -1.55 0.48
N VAL A 226 -14.42 -1.75 0.77
CA VAL A 226 -15.55 -1.38 -0.09
C VAL A 226 -16.55 -0.65 0.77
N SER A 227 -16.76 0.63 0.52
CA SER A 227 -17.73 1.43 1.28
C SER A 227 -19.12 0.79 1.26
N GLU A 228 -19.87 0.93 2.35
CA GLU A 228 -21.19 0.29 2.51
C GLU A 228 -22.11 0.59 1.34
N ARG A 229 -22.10 1.84 0.83
CA ARG A 229 -22.89 2.25 -0.34
C ARG A 229 -22.50 1.51 -1.62
N MET A 230 -21.23 1.11 -1.75
CA MET A 230 -20.72 0.45 -2.94
C MET A 230 -20.90 -1.08 -2.93
N GLN A 231 -21.21 -1.68 -1.78
CA GLN A 231 -21.42 -3.13 -1.68
C GLN A 231 -22.62 -3.63 -2.52
N GLN A 232 -23.56 -2.77 -2.85
CA GLN A 232 -24.68 -3.11 -3.75
C GLN A 232 -24.39 -2.77 -5.23
N VAL A 233 -23.35 -2.00 -5.49
CA VAL A 233 -22.95 -1.54 -6.83
C VAL A 233 -21.83 -2.40 -7.40
N LEU A 234 -20.84 -2.75 -6.56
CA LEU A 234 -19.73 -3.61 -6.96
C LEU A 234 -20.15 -5.08 -6.87
N SER A 235 -20.40 -5.69 -8.00
CA SER A 235 -20.67 -7.13 -8.08
C SER A 235 -19.39 -7.93 -7.88
N PRO A 236 -19.39 -9.00 -7.05
CA PRO A 236 -18.24 -9.89 -6.95
C PRO A 236 -17.93 -10.54 -8.29
N ALA A 237 -16.75 -10.27 -8.83
CA ALA A 237 -16.29 -10.86 -10.09
C ALA A 237 -15.86 -12.33 -9.96
N LEU A 238 -15.63 -12.77 -8.74
CA LEU A 238 -15.25 -14.15 -8.38
C LEU A 238 -16.31 -14.70 -7.45
N LEU A 239 -16.84 -15.89 -7.77
CA LEU A 239 -17.85 -16.56 -6.97
C LEU A 239 -17.30 -17.91 -6.50
N GLY A 240 -17.67 -18.28 -5.27
CA GLY A 240 -17.30 -19.55 -4.67
C GLY A 240 -18.07 -19.84 -3.39
N SER A 241 -17.68 -20.87 -2.67
CA SER A 241 -18.43 -21.36 -1.52
C SER A 241 -18.40 -20.48 -0.27
N TRP A 242 -17.55 -19.43 -0.26
CA TRP A 242 -17.39 -18.58 0.93
C TRP A 242 -18.05 -17.20 0.78
N ASN A 243 -18.31 -16.76 -0.43
CA ASN A 243 -18.98 -15.49 -0.68
C ASN A 243 -20.42 -15.63 -1.18
N VAL A 244 -20.88 -16.88 -1.38
CA VAL A 244 -22.28 -17.23 -1.68
C VAL A 244 -22.85 -18.01 -0.51
N VAL A 245 -24.05 -17.64 -0.05
CA VAL A 245 -24.76 -18.35 1.01
C VAL A 245 -25.06 -19.78 0.55
N SER A 246 -24.31 -20.73 1.07
CA SER A 246 -24.36 -22.14 0.67
C SER A 246 -24.46 -23.02 1.93
N PRO A 247 -25.68 -23.24 2.48
CA PRO A 247 -25.85 -24.06 3.71
C PRO A 247 -25.16 -25.41 3.56
N GLN A 248 -24.32 -25.77 4.55
CA GLN A 248 -23.51 -26.99 4.54
C GLN A 248 -22.65 -27.19 3.29
N PHE A 249 -22.26 -26.09 2.65
CA PHE A 249 -21.50 -26.06 1.38
C PHE A 249 -22.21 -26.76 0.21
N VAL A 250 -23.53 -26.82 0.25
CA VAL A 250 -24.36 -27.38 -0.84
C VAL A 250 -24.76 -26.22 -1.76
N ALA A 251 -24.40 -26.32 -3.06
CA ALA A 251 -24.75 -25.31 -4.05
C ALA A 251 -26.28 -25.15 -4.18
N GLN A 252 -26.72 -23.90 -4.28
CA GLN A 252 -28.12 -23.53 -4.42
C GLN A 252 -28.44 -23.12 -5.86
N ASP A 253 -29.72 -23.18 -6.25
CA ASP A 253 -30.19 -22.78 -7.58
C ASP A 253 -30.13 -21.24 -7.77
N THR A 254 -30.11 -20.48 -6.69
CA THR A 254 -30.03 -19.02 -6.69
C THR A 254 -28.75 -18.55 -5.99
N ILE A 255 -28.16 -17.48 -6.51
CA ILE A 255 -26.99 -16.85 -5.89
C ILE A 255 -27.46 -15.78 -4.90
N GLU A 256 -27.24 -16.06 -3.62
CA GLU A 256 -27.37 -15.08 -2.54
C GLU A 256 -25.96 -14.80 -2.01
N LEU A 257 -25.52 -13.54 -2.06
CA LEU A 257 -24.17 -13.16 -1.62
C LEU A 257 -24.11 -13.00 -0.11
N GLU A 258 -22.97 -13.34 0.47
CA GLU A 258 -22.67 -13.02 1.86
C GLU A 258 -22.72 -11.51 2.10
N ALA A 259 -22.99 -11.13 3.34
CA ALA A 259 -23.09 -9.73 3.73
C ALA A 259 -21.69 -9.09 3.88
N GLY A 260 -21.64 -7.77 3.68
CA GLY A 260 -20.42 -6.98 3.92
C GLY A 260 -19.26 -7.36 3.02
N GLY A 261 -18.04 -7.14 3.49
CA GLY A 261 -16.79 -7.43 2.76
C GLY A 261 -16.63 -8.93 2.40
N ARG A 262 -17.26 -9.81 3.15
CA ARG A 262 -17.21 -11.25 2.87
C ARG A 262 -17.71 -11.65 1.49
N ARG A 263 -18.58 -10.86 0.87
CA ARG A 263 -19.04 -11.08 -0.52
C ARG A 263 -17.92 -11.05 -1.56
N TYR A 264 -16.73 -10.55 -1.20
CA TYR A 264 -15.56 -10.50 -2.10
C TYR A 264 -14.52 -11.59 -1.80
N GLU A 265 -14.81 -12.49 -0.86
CA GLU A 265 -13.93 -13.58 -0.40
C GLU A 265 -14.45 -14.95 -0.93
N PRO A 266 -14.11 -15.36 -2.17
CA PRO A 266 -14.78 -16.47 -2.84
C PRO A 266 -14.43 -17.85 -2.26
N GLY A 267 -13.36 -17.97 -1.50
CA GLY A 267 -12.90 -19.27 -0.98
C GLY A 267 -11.99 -19.15 0.23
N MET A 268 -11.30 -20.25 0.54
CA MET A 268 -10.37 -20.33 1.66
C MET A 268 -9.39 -19.17 1.63
N LEU A 269 -9.32 -18.46 2.75
CA LEU A 269 -8.42 -17.32 2.93
C LEU A 269 -6.97 -17.81 3.17
N ASN A 270 -5.99 -16.93 2.92
CA ASN A 270 -4.60 -17.15 3.34
C ASN A 270 -4.48 -16.99 4.88
N LEU A 271 -5.03 -17.98 5.62
CA LEU A 271 -5.12 -17.91 7.08
C LEU A 271 -3.77 -17.69 7.78
N PRO A 272 -2.66 -18.38 7.41
CA PRO A 272 -1.36 -18.06 7.99
C PRO A 272 -0.90 -16.63 7.72
N GLY A 273 -1.13 -16.12 6.52
CA GLY A 273 -0.83 -14.73 6.18
C GLY A 273 -1.70 -13.74 6.95
N ILE A 274 -2.99 -14.03 7.09
CA ILE A 274 -3.92 -13.18 7.85
C ILE A 274 -3.54 -13.12 9.34
N SER A 275 -3.05 -14.22 9.92
CA SER A 275 -2.57 -14.21 11.30
C SER A 275 -1.37 -13.28 11.49
N GLY A 276 -0.41 -13.33 10.57
CA GLY A 276 0.74 -12.43 10.56
C GLY A 276 0.35 -10.97 10.32
N MET A 277 -0.55 -10.71 9.37
CA MET A 277 -1.07 -9.37 9.10
C MET A 277 -1.78 -8.78 10.32
N ALA A 278 -2.62 -9.56 11.00
CA ALA A 278 -3.31 -9.09 12.21
C ALA A 278 -2.33 -8.70 13.32
N ALA A 279 -1.27 -9.48 13.52
CA ALA A 279 -0.23 -9.17 14.51
C ALA A 279 0.57 -7.90 14.15
N SER A 280 0.86 -7.69 12.87
CA SER A 280 1.50 -6.46 12.39
C SER A 280 0.60 -5.24 12.53
N LEU A 281 -0.69 -5.36 12.18
CA LEU A 281 -1.67 -4.29 12.37
C LEU A 281 -1.78 -3.86 13.83
N GLU A 282 -1.83 -4.82 14.76
CA GLU A 282 -1.88 -4.53 16.18
C GLU A 282 -0.62 -3.79 16.66
N LEU A 283 0.58 -4.23 16.22
CA LEU A 283 1.84 -3.54 16.51
C LEU A 283 1.83 -2.08 16.03
N LEU A 284 1.43 -1.84 14.79
CA LEU A 284 1.42 -0.50 14.20
C LEU A 284 0.39 0.41 14.88
N LEU A 285 -0.79 -0.10 15.18
CA LEU A 285 -1.84 0.64 15.90
C LEU A 285 -1.44 0.96 17.35
N ASP A 286 -0.73 0.05 18.03
CA ASP A 286 -0.22 0.28 19.39
C ASP A 286 0.88 1.36 19.43
N ILE A 287 1.70 1.47 18.37
CA ILE A 287 2.71 2.54 18.22
C ILE A 287 2.04 3.87 17.84
N GLY A 288 0.99 3.83 17.01
CA GLY A 288 0.27 4.98 16.49
C GLY A 288 0.78 5.45 15.13
N ILE A 289 -0.13 5.50 14.14
CA ILE A 289 0.22 5.80 12.74
C ILE A 289 0.74 7.25 12.60
N GLU A 290 0.22 8.18 13.36
CA GLU A 290 0.69 9.59 13.37
C GLU A 290 2.14 9.70 13.86
N ALA A 291 2.51 8.94 14.91
CA ALA A 291 3.87 8.89 15.40
C ALA A 291 4.83 8.27 14.38
N ILE A 292 4.38 7.20 13.71
CA ILE A 292 5.11 6.56 12.60
C ILE A 292 5.32 7.57 11.46
N ALA A 293 4.27 8.26 11.02
CA ALA A 293 4.32 9.25 9.94
C ALA A 293 5.32 10.38 10.25
N ALA A 294 5.23 10.95 11.45
CA ALA A 294 6.15 12.00 11.91
C ALA A 294 7.62 11.52 11.89
N ARG A 295 7.86 10.28 12.35
CA ARG A 295 9.19 9.66 12.32
C ARG A 295 9.69 9.45 10.91
N LEU A 296 8.85 8.95 9.99
CA LEU A 296 9.21 8.73 8.60
C LEU A 296 9.60 10.03 7.89
N LEU A 297 8.87 11.12 8.12
CA LEU A 297 9.19 12.43 7.56
C LEU A 297 10.51 12.98 8.11
N LYS A 298 10.81 12.74 9.39
CA LYS A 298 12.11 13.10 9.99
C LYS A 298 13.25 12.31 9.33
N LEU A 299 13.11 10.99 9.20
CA LEU A 299 14.11 10.13 8.57
C LEU A 299 14.32 10.49 7.09
N ARG A 300 13.21 10.78 6.39
CA ARG A 300 13.26 11.23 4.99
C ARG A 300 14.11 12.49 4.82
N ARG A 301 13.87 13.50 5.67
CA ARG A 301 14.62 14.77 5.61
C ARG A 301 16.09 14.51 5.85
N HIS A 302 16.43 13.82 6.94
CA HIS A 302 17.81 13.49 7.27
C HIS A 302 18.51 12.72 6.14
N LEU A 303 17.85 11.71 5.56
CA LEU A 303 18.38 10.95 4.44
C LEU A 303 18.62 11.82 3.20
N LEU A 304 17.65 12.69 2.86
CA LEU A 304 17.78 13.56 1.68
C LEU A 304 18.93 14.55 1.87
N ASP A 305 19.03 15.21 3.02
CA ASP A 305 20.13 16.13 3.36
C ASP A 305 21.50 15.44 3.17
N ARG A 306 21.66 14.22 3.71
CA ARG A 306 22.89 13.43 3.59
C ARG A 306 23.24 13.05 2.15
N LEU A 307 22.23 12.75 1.34
CA LEU A 307 22.43 12.39 -0.07
C LEU A 307 22.76 13.62 -0.94
N GLU A 308 22.11 14.74 -0.68
CA GLU A 308 22.38 16.02 -1.38
C GLU A 308 23.78 16.55 -1.08
N ASP A 309 24.27 16.43 0.16
CA ASP A 309 25.66 16.76 0.55
C ASP A 309 26.70 16.00 -0.30
N LYS A 310 26.34 14.84 -0.85
CA LYS A 310 27.17 14.01 -1.75
C LYS A 310 26.86 14.23 -3.24
N GLY A 311 26.02 15.19 -3.58
CA GLY A 311 25.67 15.53 -4.96
C GLY A 311 24.63 14.60 -5.59
N TYR A 312 23.95 13.74 -4.81
CA TYR A 312 22.78 13.02 -5.29
C TYR A 312 21.61 13.96 -5.46
N ILE A 313 20.85 13.77 -6.51
CA ILE A 313 19.73 14.63 -6.89
C ILE A 313 18.43 13.86 -6.65
N SER A 314 17.49 14.47 -5.92
CA SER A 314 16.15 13.92 -5.75
C SER A 314 15.46 13.75 -7.10
N TYR A 315 14.69 12.67 -7.27
CA TYR A 315 13.87 12.47 -8.48
C TYR A 315 12.77 13.54 -8.62
N LEU A 316 12.45 14.25 -7.51
CA LEU A 316 11.54 15.38 -7.45
C LEU A 316 12.25 16.70 -7.10
N ASP A 317 13.54 16.85 -7.43
CA ASP A 317 14.38 17.97 -7.01
C ASP A 317 13.71 19.34 -7.21
N ASP A 318 13.28 19.64 -8.42
CA ASP A 318 12.61 20.91 -8.72
C ASP A 318 11.32 21.12 -7.90
N TRP A 319 10.57 20.05 -7.61
CA TRP A 319 9.37 20.13 -6.78
C TRP A 319 9.72 20.27 -5.30
N GLU A 320 10.72 19.55 -4.80
CA GLU A 320 11.17 19.61 -3.40
C GLU A 320 11.60 21.03 -3.00
N HIS A 321 12.16 21.80 -3.94
CA HIS A 321 12.64 23.16 -3.72
C HIS A 321 11.64 24.25 -4.16
N SER A 322 10.41 23.86 -4.55
CA SER A 322 9.35 24.78 -4.94
C SER A 322 8.48 25.20 -3.75
N ASP A 323 7.75 26.31 -3.91
CA ASP A 323 6.75 26.78 -2.93
C ASP A 323 5.57 25.80 -2.72
N ALA A 324 5.39 24.86 -3.66
CA ALA A 324 4.37 23.82 -3.57
C ALA A 324 4.78 22.65 -2.67
N ALA A 325 6.07 22.53 -2.30
CA ALA A 325 6.57 21.45 -1.49
C ALA A 325 6.05 21.53 -0.05
N SER A 326 5.46 20.46 0.43
CA SER A 326 4.92 20.40 1.78
C SER A 326 4.98 18.96 2.31
N ASP A 327 5.11 18.80 3.63
CA ASP A 327 5.17 17.50 4.30
C ASP A 327 3.89 16.65 4.07
N ARG A 328 2.75 17.28 3.77
CA ARG A 328 1.51 16.55 3.40
C ARG A 328 1.66 15.73 2.11
N HIS A 329 2.56 16.16 1.21
CA HIS A 329 2.83 15.50 -0.08
C HIS A 329 4.08 14.62 -0.07
N ARG A 330 4.81 14.56 1.05
CA ARG A 330 6.01 13.74 1.22
C ARG A 330 5.68 12.40 1.88
N SER A 331 6.44 11.37 1.52
CA SER A 331 6.33 10.03 2.12
C SER A 331 7.65 9.60 2.74
N GLY A 332 7.76 8.36 3.22
CA GLY A 332 9.03 7.75 3.63
C GLY A 332 9.93 7.31 2.47
N ILE A 333 9.53 7.55 1.21
CA ILE A 333 10.31 7.18 0.02
C ILE A 333 11.19 8.35 -0.40
N VAL A 334 12.49 8.08 -0.58
CA VAL A 334 13.47 8.99 -1.18
C VAL A 334 14.09 8.28 -2.38
N THR A 335 13.93 8.85 -3.57
CA THR A 335 14.50 8.31 -4.81
C THR A 335 15.48 9.32 -5.38
N VAL A 336 16.72 8.87 -5.61
CA VAL A 336 17.78 9.74 -6.06
C VAL A 336 18.55 9.15 -7.23
N PHE A 337 19.19 10.00 -8.00
CA PHE A 337 20.17 9.66 -9.04
C PHE A 337 21.41 10.56 -8.90
N HIS A 338 22.46 10.23 -9.64
CA HIS A 338 23.68 11.06 -9.69
C HIS A 338 24.12 11.22 -11.14
N LYS A 339 24.62 12.44 -11.49
CA LYS A 339 25.02 12.74 -12.88
C LYS A 339 26.38 12.16 -13.28
N GLN A 340 27.24 11.90 -12.31
CA GLN A 340 28.63 11.48 -12.54
C GLN A 340 28.92 10.05 -12.05
N HIS A 341 28.20 9.57 -11.04
CA HIS A 341 28.43 8.24 -10.47
C HIS A 341 27.50 7.19 -11.07
N ASP A 342 28.02 5.98 -11.20
CA ASP A 342 27.24 4.81 -11.61
C ASP A 342 26.31 4.36 -10.48
N ILE A 343 25.02 4.57 -10.72
CA ILE A 343 23.94 4.28 -9.76
C ILE A 343 23.81 2.78 -9.49
N GLU A 344 24.07 1.93 -10.48
CA GLU A 344 24.01 0.48 -10.31
C GLU A 344 25.17 -0.02 -9.45
N ALA A 345 26.37 0.51 -9.67
CA ALA A 345 27.54 0.20 -8.84
C ALA A 345 27.36 0.72 -7.40
N ALA A 346 26.80 1.92 -7.22
CA ALA A 346 26.49 2.49 -5.91
C ALA A 346 25.46 1.63 -5.14
N ALA A 347 24.37 1.24 -5.79
CA ALA A 347 23.36 0.34 -5.19
C ALA A 347 23.96 -1.04 -4.85
N ALA A 348 24.79 -1.60 -5.73
CA ALA A 348 25.48 -2.87 -5.49
C ALA A 348 26.45 -2.79 -4.31
N THR A 349 27.12 -1.65 -4.10
CA THR A 349 27.98 -1.42 -2.93
C THR A 349 27.17 -1.47 -1.64
N LEU A 350 26.06 -0.72 -1.55
CA LEU A 350 25.19 -0.76 -0.38
C LEU A 350 24.73 -2.19 -0.06
N MET A 351 24.28 -2.92 -1.08
CA MET A 351 23.79 -4.30 -0.89
C MET A 351 24.89 -5.26 -0.42
N ARG A 352 26.15 -5.11 -0.86
CA ARG A 352 27.30 -5.90 -0.38
C ARG A 352 27.63 -5.62 1.08
N GLU A 353 27.42 -4.39 1.52
CA GLU A 353 27.61 -3.96 2.91
C GLU A 353 26.38 -4.23 3.80
N GLY A 354 25.43 -5.05 3.33
CA GLY A 354 24.26 -5.45 4.10
C GLY A 354 23.16 -4.38 4.20
N ILE A 355 23.19 -3.38 3.31
CA ILE A 355 22.16 -2.31 3.27
C ILE A 355 21.22 -2.56 2.11
N ALA A 356 19.98 -2.97 2.42
CA ALA A 356 18.97 -3.24 1.42
C ALA A 356 18.33 -1.95 0.90
N VAL A 357 18.47 -1.70 -0.40
CA VAL A 357 17.85 -0.59 -1.14
C VAL A 357 17.19 -1.11 -2.42
N SER A 358 16.47 -0.28 -3.15
CA SER A 358 15.85 -0.67 -4.41
C SER A 358 16.46 0.09 -5.59
N LEU A 359 17.14 -0.61 -6.51
CA LEU A 359 17.47 -0.07 -7.81
C LEU A 359 16.17 0.05 -8.64
N ARG A 360 15.93 1.21 -9.22
CA ARG A 360 14.74 1.52 -10.03
C ARG A 360 15.14 2.20 -11.33
N ARG A 361 14.24 2.10 -12.33
CA ARG A 361 14.36 2.85 -13.59
C ARG A 361 13.02 3.49 -13.90
N ASN A 362 13.05 4.70 -14.42
CA ASN A 362 11.86 5.33 -14.98
C ASN A 362 11.65 4.89 -16.46
N ARG A 363 10.61 5.41 -17.10
CA ARG A 363 10.30 5.09 -18.52
C ARG A 363 11.38 5.50 -19.52
N SER A 364 12.20 6.51 -19.20
CA SER A 364 13.33 6.92 -20.04
C SER A 364 14.58 6.09 -19.84
N GLY A 365 14.56 5.13 -18.90
CA GLY A 365 15.70 4.27 -18.57
C GLY A 365 16.66 4.84 -17.54
N LEU A 366 16.37 6.03 -16.97
CA LEU A 366 17.19 6.63 -15.90
C LEU A 366 17.23 5.70 -14.69
N ALA A 367 18.44 5.24 -14.33
CA ALA A 367 18.68 4.44 -13.15
C ALA A 367 18.69 5.32 -11.88
N MET A 368 18.08 4.82 -10.81
CA MET A 368 17.91 5.51 -9.53
C MET A 368 17.99 4.55 -8.37
N ILE A 369 18.48 5.02 -7.23
CA ILE A 369 18.35 4.30 -5.96
C ILE A 369 17.12 4.86 -5.24
N ARG A 370 16.21 3.96 -4.87
CA ARG A 370 15.08 4.28 -4.03
C ARG A 370 15.31 3.74 -2.62
N PHE A 371 15.39 4.64 -1.68
CA PHE A 371 15.40 4.36 -0.25
C PHE A 371 13.97 4.44 0.29
N SER A 372 13.63 3.56 1.18
CA SER A 372 12.35 3.55 1.89
C SER A 372 12.54 2.95 3.28
N PRO A 373 13.21 3.69 4.19
CA PRO A 373 13.39 3.28 5.59
C PRO A 373 12.05 3.26 6.32
N HIS A 374 11.86 2.34 7.28
CA HIS A 374 10.72 2.38 8.18
C HIS A 374 11.10 3.06 9.50
N PHE A 375 10.12 3.34 10.36
CA PHE A 375 10.28 4.13 11.59
C PHE A 375 11.34 3.58 12.56
N TYR A 376 11.65 2.29 12.52
CA TYR A 376 12.62 1.63 13.39
C TYR A 376 14.08 1.75 12.92
N ILE A 377 14.30 2.37 11.75
CA ILE A 377 15.65 2.72 11.27
C ILE A 377 16.16 3.92 12.07
N ARG A 378 17.45 3.89 12.44
CA ARG A 378 18.14 4.96 13.17
C ARG A 378 18.81 5.94 12.22
N GLU A 379 19.08 7.15 12.71
CA GLU A 379 19.79 8.18 11.95
C GLU A 379 21.24 7.76 11.64
N ASP A 380 21.95 7.13 12.58
CA ASP A 380 23.31 6.62 12.35
C ASP A 380 23.37 5.51 11.30
N GLU A 381 22.32 4.71 11.13
CA GLU A 381 22.20 3.73 10.04
C GLU A 381 22.03 4.42 8.68
N ILE A 382 21.33 5.56 8.64
CA ILE A 382 21.22 6.40 7.45
C ILE A 382 22.57 7.05 7.12
N ASP A 383 23.26 7.59 8.13
CA ASP A 383 24.58 8.19 7.98
C ASP A 383 25.57 7.17 7.41
N HIS A 384 25.58 5.96 7.99
CA HIS A 384 26.42 4.87 7.49
C HIS A 384 26.12 4.52 6.02
N ALA A 385 24.85 4.43 5.65
CA ALA A 385 24.46 4.17 4.26
C ALA A 385 24.92 5.28 3.31
N ALA A 386 24.76 6.53 3.72
CA ALA A 386 25.22 7.68 2.94
C ALA A 386 26.75 7.72 2.81
N ASP A 387 27.50 7.40 3.88
CA ASP A 387 28.97 7.41 3.87
C ASP A 387 29.57 6.38 2.90
N LEU A 388 28.90 5.26 2.65
CA LEU A 388 29.30 4.25 1.69
C LEU A 388 29.09 4.64 0.22
N LEU A 389 28.27 5.63 -0.03
CA LEU A 389 28.04 6.14 -1.37
C LEU A 389 29.20 7.04 -1.84
N PRO A 390 29.59 6.99 -3.11
CA PRO A 390 30.67 7.83 -3.66
C PRO A 390 30.30 9.32 -3.69
#